data_f81ef1b438d4fa8998156bd64238d469
#
_entry.id   f81ef1b438d4fa8998156bd64238d469
#
_cell.length_a   1.000
_cell.length_b   1.000
_cell.length_c   1.000
_cell.angle_alpha   90.00
_cell.angle_beta   90.00
_cell.angle_gamma   90.00
#
_symmetry.space_group_name_H-M   'P 1'
#
loop_
_entity.id
_entity.type
_entity.pdbx_description
1 polymer ?
#
loop_
_entity_poly.entity_id
_entity_poly.type
_entity_poly.pdbx_seq_one_letter_code
_entity_poly.pdbx_strand_id
1 'polypeptide(L)'
;LIQQLYTTVDTIIVGRFVGKAALASVGGPAAVLSTIVVTFFNGLANGAAVIIAQYYGAKDRKRLHVGLHTAYLFSIVISLVISVAGAVLTPWLLKIMNTPQEMMASSTTYLRIYFMGILFTLVYNMGSAIMRAVGDSRRPLLYLVVCCVLNIVLDIFLVVVLKMGIAGAALATVFSQCI
;
A
#
# COMPACT_ATOMS: atom_id res chain seq x y z
N LEU A 1 -1.64 -12.52 8.31
CA LEU A 1 -1.51 -13.76 7.55
C LEU A 1 -1.93 -13.60 6.08
N ILE A 2 -3.14 -13.12 5.77
CA ILE A 2 -3.62 -12.96 4.37
C ILE A 2 -2.76 -11.97 3.60
N GLN A 3 -2.43 -10.84 4.18
CA GLN A 3 -1.54 -9.84 3.56
C GLN A 3 -0.14 -10.41 3.28
N GLN A 4 0.36 -11.29 4.15
CA GLN A 4 1.63 -11.97 3.96
C GLN A 4 1.57 -12.99 2.81
N LEU A 5 0.44 -13.70 2.68
CA LEU A 5 0.23 -14.65 1.58
C LEU A 5 0.25 -13.94 0.23
N TYR A 6 -0.46 -12.83 0.10
CA TYR A 6 -0.49 -12.05 -1.13
C TYR A 6 0.92 -11.54 -1.51
N THR A 7 1.66 -10.98 -0.56
CA THR A 7 3.04 -10.52 -0.80
C THR A 7 3.96 -11.68 -1.23
N THR A 8 3.75 -12.87 -0.66
CA THR A 8 4.53 -14.07 -1.03
C THR A 8 4.20 -14.51 -2.46
N VAL A 9 2.93 -14.52 -2.84
CA VAL A 9 2.49 -14.90 -4.19
C VAL A 9 3.02 -13.91 -5.23
N ASP A 10 2.89 -12.61 -4.99
CA ASP A 10 3.43 -11.55 -5.83
C ASP A 10 4.95 -11.73 -6.02
N THR A 11 5.68 -11.96 -4.94
CA THR A 11 7.12 -12.24 -4.97
C THR A 11 7.47 -13.47 -5.82
N ILE A 12 6.69 -14.55 -5.74
CA ILE A 12 6.88 -15.76 -6.53
C ILE A 12 6.62 -15.48 -8.02
N ILE A 13 5.53 -14.76 -8.35
CA ILE A 13 5.19 -14.43 -9.73
C ILE A 13 6.29 -13.55 -10.35
N VAL A 14 6.70 -12.49 -9.67
CA VAL A 14 7.78 -11.61 -10.15
C VAL A 14 9.10 -12.39 -10.30
N GLY A 15 9.47 -13.20 -9.32
CA GLY A 15 10.70 -13.99 -9.35
C GLY A 15 10.75 -15.02 -10.47
N ARG A 16 9.61 -15.65 -10.78
CA ARG A 16 9.54 -16.73 -11.77
C ARG A 16 9.40 -16.21 -13.21
N PHE A 17 8.63 -15.13 -13.41
CA PHE A 17 8.27 -14.65 -14.76
C PHE A 17 9.05 -13.39 -15.19
N VAL A 18 9.54 -12.58 -14.27
CA VAL A 18 10.31 -11.37 -14.59
C VAL A 18 11.81 -11.59 -14.38
N GLY A 19 12.19 -12.45 -13.42
CA GLY A 19 13.56 -12.84 -13.19
C GLY A 19 14.13 -12.39 -11.85
N LYS A 20 15.32 -12.92 -11.52
CA LYS A 20 15.97 -12.69 -10.21
C LYS A 20 16.34 -11.23 -9.95
N ALA A 21 16.75 -10.49 -10.96
CA ALA A 21 17.08 -9.06 -10.83
C ALA A 21 15.84 -8.22 -10.51
N ALA A 22 14.69 -8.56 -11.10
CA ALA A 22 13.41 -7.94 -10.81
C ALA A 22 12.96 -8.22 -9.37
N LEU A 23 13.09 -9.47 -8.94
CA LEU A 23 12.80 -9.89 -7.57
C LEU A 23 13.63 -9.11 -6.55
N ALA A 24 14.94 -8.98 -6.80
CA ALA A 24 15.82 -8.20 -5.94
C ALA A 24 15.48 -6.70 -5.94
N SER A 25 15.00 -6.16 -7.06
CA SER A 25 14.56 -4.76 -7.17
C SER A 25 13.31 -4.47 -6.36
N VAL A 26 12.33 -5.38 -6.38
CA VAL A 26 11.05 -5.25 -5.65
C VAL A 26 11.22 -5.63 -4.18
N GLY A 27 11.92 -6.73 -3.89
CA GLY A 27 12.12 -7.24 -2.53
C GLY A 27 13.25 -6.58 -1.72
N GLY A 28 14.13 -5.81 -2.38
CA GLY A 28 15.26 -5.14 -1.77
C GLY A 28 14.93 -3.72 -1.26
N PRO A 29 15.65 -2.69 -1.72
CA PRO A 29 15.48 -1.31 -1.25
C PRO A 29 14.07 -0.77 -1.40
N ALA A 30 13.35 -1.16 -2.48
CA ALA A 30 11.98 -0.74 -2.71
C ALA A 30 11.02 -1.27 -1.64
N ALA A 31 11.17 -2.54 -1.23
CA ALA A 31 10.36 -3.11 -0.15
C ALA A 31 10.59 -2.41 1.18
N VAL A 32 11.82 -2.06 1.50
CA VAL A 32 12.16 -1.34 2.74
C VAL A 32 11.48 0.03 2.76
N LEU A 33 11.57 0.81 1.68
CA LEU A 33 10.94 2.13 1.59
C LEU A 33 9.42 2.04 1.69
N SER A 34 8.79 1.14 0.96
CA SER A 34 7.34 0.95 1.02
C SER A 34 6.89 0.51 2.42
N THR A 35 7.62 -0.39 3.06
CA THR A 35 7.31 -0.87 4.41
C THR A 35 7.40 0.25 5.45
N ILE A 36 8.43 1.08 5.40
CA ILE A 36 8.60 2.23 6.32
C ILE A 36 7.39 3.17 6.20
N VAL A 37 7.02 3.53 4.96
CA VAL A 37 5.90 4.44 4.72
C VAL A 37 4.59 3.84 5.22
N VAL A 38 4.27 2.60 4.85
CA VAL A 38 3.02 1.94 5.27
C VAL A 38 2.97 1.76 6.78
N THR A 39 4.08 1.37 7.42
CA THR A 39 4.12 1.19 8.89
C THR A 39 3.90 2.50 9.62
N PHE A 40 4.52 3.59 9.18
CA PHE A 40 4.28 4.92 9.73
C PHE A 40 2.80 5.31 9.66
N PHE A 41 2.17 5.09 8.50
CA PHE A 41 0.74 5.40 8.34
C PHE A 41 -0.18 4.48 9.13
N ASN A 42 0.15 3.22 9.27
CA ASN A 42 -0.60 2.32 10.16
C ASN A 42 -0.59 2.83 11.59
N GLY A 43 0.53 3.40 12.05
CA GLY A 43 0.59 4.07 13.35
C GLY A 43 -0.39 5.25 13.46
N LEU A 44 -0.43 6.13 12.44
CA LEU A 44 -1.36 7.26 12.39
C LEU A 44 -2.83 6.81 12.32
N ALA A 45 -3.13 5.82 11.48
CA ALA A 45 -4.48 5.27 11.35
C ALA A 45 -4.98 4.63 12.67
N ASN A 46 -4.11 3.91 13.37
CA ASN A 46 -4.43 3.35 14.68
C ASN A 46 -4.64 4.45 15.73
N GLY A 47 -3.84 5.52 15.72
CA GLY A 47 -4.06 6.69 16.59
C GLY A 47 -5.43 7.34 16.37
N ALA A 48 -5.81 7.58 15.11
CA ALA A 48 -7.12 8.11 14.76
C ALA A 48 -8.25 7.15 15.18
N ALA A 49 -8.06 5.84 14.99
CA ALA A 49 -9.02 4.80 15.36
C ALA A 49 -9.30 4.80 16.87
N VAL A 50 -8.30 5.03 17.73
CA VAL A 50 -8.49 5.14 19.19
C VAL A 50 -9.42 6.30 19.55
N ILE A 51 -9.22 7.48 18.96
CA ILE A 51 -10.06 8.65 19.21
C ILE A 51 -11.49 8.40 18.74
N ILE A 52 -11.66 7.79 17.58
CA ILE A 52 -12.97 7.43 17.01
C ILE A 52 -13.67 6.40 17.90
N ALA A 53 -12.96 5.39 18.42
CA ALA A 53 -13.50 4.40 19.35
C ALA A 53 -14.02 5.06 20.64
N GLN A 54 -13.30 6.05 21.18
CA GLN A 54 -13.73 6.81 22.36
C GLN A 54 -15.03 7.58 22.10
N TYR A 55 -15.13 8.31 20.97
CA TYR A 55 -16.36 9.01 20.61
C TYR A 55 -17.52 8.07 20.33
N TYR A 56 -17.25 6.93 19.72
CA TYR A 56 -18.26 5.89 19.49
C TYR A 56 -18.77 5.29 20.81
N GLY A 57 -17.86 4.94 21.74
CA GLY A 57 -18.20 4.43 23.06
C GLY A 57 -18.96 5.45 23.92
N ALA A 58 -18.60 6.73 23.83
CA ALA A 58 -19.28 7.83 24.51
C ALA A 58 -20.65 8.18 23.87
N LYS A 59 -21.03 7.56 22.75
CA LYS A 59 -22.23 7.86 21.95
C LYS A 59 -22.33 9.33 21.51
N ASP A 60 -21.20 10.03 21.45
CA ASP A 60 -21.13 11.42 20.96
C ASP A 60 -21.09 11.44 19.43
N ARG A 61 -22.28 11.42 18.83
CA ARG A 61 -22.43 11.40 17.36
C ARG A 61 -21.82 12.60 16.67
N LYS A 62 -21.85 13.79 17.31
CA LYS A 62 -21.32 15.01 16.72
C LYS A 62 -19.79 14.95 16.59
N ARG A 63 -19.09 14.60 17.68
CA ARG A 63 -17.63 14.45 17.68
C ARG A 63 -17.19 13.28 16.82
N LEU A 64 -17.94 12.17 16.85
CA LEU A 64 -17.67 11.02 15.97
C LEU A 64 -17.70 11.43 14.49
N HIS A 65 -18.73 12.15 14.05
CA HIS A 65 -18.85 12.59 12.66
C HIS A 65 -17.70 13.50 12.25
N VAL A 66 -17.38 14.49 13.08
CA VAL A 66 -16.23 15.39 12.84
C VAL A 66 -14.92 14.61 12.81
N GLY A 67 -14.70 13.69 13.76
CA GLY A 67 -13.51 12.84 13.83
C GLY A 67 -13.31 11.97 12.60
N LEU A 68 -14.39 11.35 12.08
CA LEU A 68 -14.35 10.57 10.85
C LEU A 68 -13.93 11.41 9.65
N HIS A 69 -14.59 12.55 9.43
CA HIS A 69 -14.25 13.43 8.30
C HIS A 69 -12.82 13.96 8.39
N THR A 70 -12.39 14.35 9.59
CA THR A 70 -11.02 14.81 9.81
C THR A 70 -10.01 13.72 9.53
N ALA A 71 -10.23 12.49 9.98
CA ALA A 71 -9.34 11.36 9.74
C ALA A 71 -9.21 11.03 8.25
N TYR A 72 -10.34 10.99 7.52
CA TYR A 72 -10.31 10.75 6.07
C TYR A 72 -9.66 11.90 5.29
N LEU A 73 -10.02 13.15 5.59
CA LEU A 73 -9.42 14.32 4.94
C LEU A 73 -7.91 14.36 5.19
N PHE A 74 -7.49 14.13 6.43
CA PHE A 74 -6.08 14.04 6.79
C PHE A 74 -5.37 12.94 6.00
N SER A 75 -5.96 11.73 5.91
CA SER A 75 -5.36 10.62 5.17
C SER A 75 -5.21 10.94 3.69
N ILE A 76 -6.19 11.61 3.06
CA ILE A 76 -6.13 12.03 1.66
C ILE A 76 -5.03 13.08 1.45
N VAL A 77 -5.02 14.15 2.25
CA VAL A 77 -4.03 15.23 2.09
C VAL A 77 -2.62 14.71 2.27
N ILE A 78 -2.37 13.96 3.35
CA ILE A 78 -1.02 13.46 3.62
C ILE A 78 -0.56 12.42 2.59
N SER A 79 -1.48 11.57 2.09
CA SER A 79 -1.16 10.60 1.05
C SER A 79 -0.84 11.27 -0.29
N LEU A 80 -1.50 12.36 -0.65
CA LEU A 80 -1.14 13.16 -1.83
C LEU A 80 0.25 13.78 -1.69
N VAL A 81 0.56 14.36 -0.53
CA VAL A 81 1.90 14.90 -0.27
C VAL A 81 2.97 13.81 -0.42
N ILE A 82 2.74 12.64 0.16
CA ILE A 82 3.70 11.53 0.08
C ILE A 82 3.76 10.91 -1.31
N SER A 83 2.64 10.84 -2.02
CA SER A 83 2.62 10.39 -3.42
C SER A 83 3.55 11.24 -4.28
N VAL A 84 3.39 12.56 -4.23
CA VAL A 84 4.21 13.50 -4.99
C VAL A 84 5.67 13.48 -4.50
N ALA A 85 5.89 13.65 -3.20
CA ALA A 85 7.23 13.66 -2.63
C ALA A 85 7.97 12.33 -2.86
N GLY A 86 7.29 11.20 -2.65
CA GLY A 86 7.85 9.86 -2.87
C GLY A 86 8.22 9.63 -4.33
N ALA A 87 7.33 9.97 -5.27
CA ALA A 87 7.61 9.80 -6.70
C ALA A 87 8.80 10.65 -7.18
N VAL A 88 8.93 11.89 -6.67
CA VAL A 88 10.03 12.81 -7.01
C VAL A 88 11.34 12.38 -6.34
N LEU A 89 11.29 12.05 -5.04
CA LEU A 89 12.48 11.72 -4.24
C LEU A 89 12.97 10.28 -4.44
N THR A 90 12.20 9.41 -5.09
CA THR A 90 12.56 7.99 -5.30
C THR A 90 14.01 7.79 -5.78
N PRO A 91 14.52 8.48 -6.84
CA PRO A 91 15.89 8.23 -7.30
C PRO A 91 16.95 8.61 -6.26
N TRP A 92 16.69 9.67 -5.50
CA TRP A 92 17.60 10.14 -4.45
C TRP A 92 17.60 9.18 -3.25
N LEU A 93 16.43 8.70 -2.83
CA LEU A 93 16.29 7.71 -1.75
C LEU A 93 17.00 6.40 -2.10
N LEU A 94 16.84 5.91 -3.32
CA LEU A 94 17.52 4.69 -3.78
C LEU A 94 19.05 4.87 -3.83
N LYS A 95 19.55 6.06 -4.16
CA LYS A 95 21.00 6.37 -4.11
C LYS A 95 21.54 6.33 -2.69
N ILE A 96 20.84 6.92 -1.72
CA ILE A 96 21.22 6.87 -0.30
C ILE A 96 21.27 5.44 0.22
N MET A 97 20.37 4.59 -0.24
CA MET A 97 20.34 3.17 0.12
C MET A 97 21.41 2.34 -0.58
N ASN A 98 22.34 2.97 -1.34
CA ASN A 98 23.38 2.28 -2.11
C ASN A 98 22.82 1.18 -3.03
N THR A 99 21.68 1.44 -3.68
CA THR A 99 21.07 0.49 -4.61
C THR A 99 22.00 0.27 -5.81
N PRO A 100 22.31 -0.99 -6.18
CA PRO A 100 23.12 -1.30 -7.33
C PRO A 100 22.59 -0.67 -8.62
N GLN A 101 23.47 -0.20 -9.50
CA GLN A 101 23.07 0.49 -10.73
C GLN A 101 22.16 -0.35 -11.64
N GLU A 102 22.41 -1.66 -11.68
CA GLU A 102 21.60 -2.62 -12.45
C GLU A 102 20.12 -2.66 -12.00
N MET A 103 19.85 -2.40 -10.72
CA MET A 103 18.50 -2.42 -10.14
C MET A 103 17.88 -1.03 -10.09
N MET A 104 18.64 0.05 -10.28
CA MET A 104 18.19 1.42 -10.09
C MET A 104 16.98 1.78 -10.95
N ALA A 105 17.02 1.45 -12.25
CA ALA A 105 15.92 1.74 -13.17
C ALA A 105 14.64 0.99 -12.80
N SER A 106 14.77 -0.29 -12.50
CA SER A 106 13.64 -1.17 -12.14
C SER A 106 13.01 -0.76 -10.81
N SER A 107 13.82 -0.52 -9.78
CA SER A 107 13.35 -0.06 -8.46
C SER A 107 12.71 1.33 -8.54
N THR A 108 13.26 2.23 -9.37
CA THR A 108 12.68 3.57 -9.57
C THR A 108 11.31 3.48 -10.22
N THR A 109 11.16 2.66 -11.27
CA THR A 109 9.87 2.46 -11.95
C THR A 109 8.83 1.88 -11.00
N TYR A 110 9.18 0.83 -10.27
CA TYR A 110 8.30 0.20 -9.28
C TYR A 110 7.84 1.20 -8.22
N LEU A 111 8.78 1.89 -7.57
CA LEU A 111 8.47 2.82 -6.48
C LEU A 111 7.65 4.03 -6.95
N ARG A 112 7.92 4.56 -8.15
CA ARG A 112 7.09 5.65 -8.69
C ARG A 112 5.65 5.25 -8.89
N ILE A 113 5.41 4.07 -9.48
CA ILE A 113 4.05 3.54 -9.65
C ILE A 113 3.41 3.29 -8.28
N TYR A 114 4.16 2.69 -7.36
CA TYR A 114 3.70 2.43 -6.00
C TYR A 114 3.32 3.71 -5.27
N PHE A 115 4.17 4.75 -5.29
CA PHE A 115 3.88 6.04 -4.67
C PHE A 115 2.69 6.77 -5.32
N MET A 116 2.48 6.65 -6.63
CA MET A 116 1.27 7.17 -7.26
C MET A 116 0.00 6.47 -6.77
N GLY A 117 0.08 5.19 -6.44
CA GLY A 117 -1.03 4.41 -5.90
C GLY A 117 -1.19 4.46 -4.38
N ILE A 118 -0.25 5.07 -3.66
CA ILE A 118 -0.23 5.02 -2.18
C ILE A 118 -1.46 5.67 -1.53
N LEU A 119 -2.11 6.59 -2.22
CA LEU A 119 -3.36 7.21 -1.80
C LEU A 119 -4.40 6.14 -1.43
N PHE A 120 -4.62 5.18 -2.30
CA PHE A 120 -5.61 4.11 -2.10
C PHE A 120 -5.25 3.23 -0.90
N THR A 121 -3.97 2.85 -0.80
CA THR A 121 -3.45 2.08 0.34
C THR A 121 -3.72 2.78 1.68
N LEU A 122 -3.44 4.08 1.76
CA LEU A 122 -3.55 4.81 3.02
C LEU A 122 -5.00 5.09 3.40
N VAL A 123 -5.85 5.41 2.44
CA VAL A 123 -7.30 5.56 2.66
C VAL A 123 -7.92 4.23 3.10
N TYR A 124 -7.56 3.12 2.45
CA TYR A 124 -7.97 1.78 2.87
C TYR A 124 -7.52 1.47 4.30
N ASN A 125 -6.26 1.71 4.65
CA ASN A 125 -5.75 1.45 6.00
C ASN A 125 -6.46 2.29 7.05
N MET A 126 -6.75 3.56 6.77
CA MET A 126 -7.53 4.43 7.65
C MET A 126 -8.94 3.87 7.86
N GLY A 127 -9.66 3.56 6.77
CA GLY A 127 -11.00 2.98 6.84
C GLY A 127 -11.04 1.65 7.59
N SER A 128 -10.08 0.78 7.33
CA SER A 128 -9.95 -0.51 8.02
C SER A 128 -9.69 -0.35 9.52
N ALA A 129 -8.84 0.59 9.92
CA ALA A 129 -8.56 0.88 11.32
C ALA A 129 -9.80 1.42 12.03
N ILE A 130 -10.53 2.33 11.40
CA ILE A 130 -11.77 2.90 11.91
C ILE A 130 -12.86 1.82 12.08
N MET A 131 -13.07 0.96 11.07
CA MET A 131 -14.06 -0.12 11.16
C MET A 131 -13.74 -1.08 12.30
N ARG A 132 -12.48 -1.47 12.47
CA ARG A 132 -12.05 -2.30 13.60
C ARG A 132 -12.27 -1.61 14.94
N ALA A 133 -12.08 -0.31 15.02
CA ALA A 133 -12.27 0.47 16.25
C ALA A 133 -13.71 0.52 16.71
N VAL A 134 -14.69 0.45 15.79
CA VAL A 134 -16.12 0.36 16.12
C VAL A 134 -16.64 -1.07 16.21
N GLY A 135 -15.75 -2.07 16.21
CA GLY A 135 -16.05 -3.48 16.42
C GLY A 135 -16.34 -4.28 15.13
N ASP A 136 -16.26 -3.67 13.96
CA ASP A 136 -16.45 -4.40 12.69
C ASP A 136 -15.09 -4.83 12.11
N SER A 137 -14.70 -6.06 12.42
CA SER A 137 -13.49 -6.67 11.85
C SER A 137 -13.77 -7.53 10.61
N ARG A 138 -15.05 -7.85 10.34
CA ARG A 138 -15.43 -8.75 9.25
C ARG A 138 -15.31 -8.09 7.88
N ARG A 139 -15.80 -6.85 7.75
CA ARG A 139 -15.76 -6.10 6.49
C ARG A 139 -14.33 -5.80 6.03
N PRO A 140 -13.41 -5.28 6.88
CA PRO A 140 -12.01 -5.08 6.48
C PRO A 140 -11.33 -6.38 6.04
N LEU A 141 -11.64 -7.51 6.71
CA LEU A 141 -11.12 -8.80 6.32
C LEU A 141 -11.63 -9.25 4.95
N LEU A 142 -12.92 -9.06 4.68
CA LEU A 142 -13.51 -9.41 3.39
C LEU A 142 -12.91 -8.57 2.25
N TYR A 143 -12.78 -7.27 2.44
CA TYR A 143 -12.12 -6.40 1.46
C TYR A 143 -10.67 -6.81 1.22
N LEU A 144 -9.94 -7.15 2.28
CA LEU A 144 -8.57 -7.64 2.15
C LEU A 144 -8.49 -8.93 1.31
N VAL A 145 -9.42 -9.87 1.50
CA VAL A 145 -9.50 -11.11 0.70
C VAL A 145 -9.79 -10.79 -0.76
N VAL A 146 -10.75 -9.90 -1.04
CA VAL A 146 -11.09 -9.48 -2.41
C VAL A 146 -9.88 -8.81 -3.07
N CYS A 147 -9.22 -7.87 -2.40
CA CYS A 147 -8.01 -7.23 -2.90
C CYS A 147 -6.90 -8.25 -3.19
N CYS A 148 -6.73 -9.25 -2.30
CA CYS A 148 -5.73 -10.31 -2.48
C CYS A 148 -5.99 -11.15 -3.74
N VAL A 149 -7.24 -11.63 -3.92
CA VAL A 149 -7.61 -12.41 -5.09
C VAL A 149 -7.45 -11.59 -6.37
N LEU A 150 -7.92 -10.35 -6.35
CA LEU A 150 -7.81 -9.45 -7.51
C LEU A 150 -6.36 -9.13 -7.85
N ASN A 151 -5.51 -8.89 -6.85
CA ASN A 151 -4.08 -8.67 -7.07
C ASN A 151 -3.44 -9.86 -7.77
N ILE A 152 -3.67 -11.10 -7.29
CA ILE A 152 -3.13 -12.31 -7.91
C ILE A 152 -3.59 -12.45 -9.38
N VAL A 153 -4.87 -12.19 -9.65
CA VAL A 153 -5.41 -12.24 -11.02
C VAL A 153 -4.76 -11.17 -11.90
N LEU A 154 -4.63 -9.95 -11.41
CA LEU A 154 -3.99 -8.85 -12.13
C LEU A 154 -2.49 -9.09 -12.33
N ASP A 155 -1.78 -9.66 -11.37
CA ASP A 155 -0.37 -10.03 -11.52
C ASP A 155 -0.19 -11.05 -12.65
N ILE A 156 -0.99 -12.10 -12.67
CA ILE A 156 -0.95 -13.08 -13.75
C ILE A 156 -1.24 -12.38 -15.09
N PHE A 157 -2.26 -11.55 -15.16
CA PHE A 157 -2.63 -10.86 -16.40
C PHE A 157 -1.58 -9.85 -16.85
N LEU A 158 -1.13 -8.94 -15.96
CA LEU A 158 -0.22 -7.86 -16.34
C LEU A 158 1.23 -8.35 -16.50
N VAL A 159 1.69 -9.27 -15.63
CA VAL A 159 3.07 -9.74 -15.65
C VAL A 159 3.25 -10.88 -16.64
N VAL A 160 2.34 -11.87 -16.66
CA VAL A 160 2.53 -13.09 -17.47
C VAL A 160 1.96 -12.91 -18.88
N VAL A 161 0.71 -12.41 -19.01
CA VAL A 161 0.03 -12.28 -20.32
C VAL A 161 0.53 -11.04 -21.06
N LEU A 162 0.49 -9.86 -20.43
CA LEU A 162 0.92 -8.60 -21.06
C LEU A 162 2.42 -8.37 -21.00
N LYS A 163 3.17 -9.19 -20.25
CA LYS A 163 4.64 -9.12 -20.12
C LYS A 163 5.16 -7.74 -19.70
N MET A 164 4.41 -7.02 -18.86
CA MET A 164 4.77 -5.69 -18.39
C MET A 164 5.88 -5.69 -17.32
N GLY A 165 6.35 -6.87 -16.91
CA GLY A 165 7.44 -7.00 -15.95
C GLY A 165 7.11 -6.35 -14.59
N ILE A 166 8.08 -5.64 -14.03
CA ILE A 166 7.97 -4.98 -12.72
C ILE A 166 6.86 -3.92 -12.68
N ALA A 167 6.66 -3.19 -13.79
CA ALA A 167 5.59 -2.20 -13.87
C ALA A 167 4.20 -2.87 -13.76
N GLY A 168 4.04 -4.07 -14.33
CA GLY A 168 2.82 -4.87 -14.21
C GLY A 168 2.51 -5.23 -12.76
N ALA A 169 3.48 -5.72 -12.00
CA ALA A 169 3.31 -6.04 -10.59
C ALA A 169 2.96 -4.81 -9.74
N ALA A 170 3.64 -3.68 -9.97
CA ALA A 170 3.30 -2.42 -9.28
C ALA A 170 1.87 -1.95 -9.58
N LEU A 171 1.44 -2.03 -10.85
CA LEU A 171 0.07 -1.68 -11.25
C LEU A 171 -0.97 -2.64 -10.68
N ALA A 172 -0.70 -3.95 -10.66
CA ALA A 172 -1.59 -4.93 -10.05
C ALA A 172 -1.85 -4.61 -8.58
N THR A 173 -0.78 -4.28 -7.84
CA THR A 173 -0.88 -3.87 -6.44
C THR A 173 -1.73 -2.60 -6.27
N VAL A 174 -1.50 -1.58 -7.08
CA VAL A 174 -2.26 -0.32 -7.03
C VAL A 174 -3.74 -0.54 -7.38
N PHE A 175 -4.03 -1.23 -8.49
CA PHE A 175 -5.41 -1.46 -8.92
C PHE A 175 -6.20 -2.33 -7.97
N SER A 176 -5.58 -3.34 -7.36
CA SER A 176 -6.26 -4.20 -6.38
C SER A 176 -6.68 -3.44 -5.11
N GLN A 177 -6.02 -2.33 -4.80
CA GLN A 177 -6.32 -1.50 -3.64
C GLN A 177 -7.29 -0.35 -3.94
N CYS A 178 -7.65 -0.13 -5.21
CA CYS A 178 -8.64 0.88 -5.60
C CYS A 178 -10.10 0.43 -5.33
N ILE A 179 -10.32 -0.85 -5.06
CA ILE A 179 -11.63 -1.48 -4.88
C ILE A 179 -11.91 -1.69 -3.40
#